data_c1be55075541f0b199e599223706b2bb
#
_entry.id   c1be55075541f0b199e599223706b2bb
#
_cell.length_a   1.000
_cell.length_b   1.000
_cell.length_c   1.000
_cell.angle_alpha   90.00
_cell.angle_beta   90.00
_cell.angle_gamma   90.00
#
_symmetry.space_group_name_H-M   'P 1'
#
loop_
_entity.id
_entity.type
_entity.pdbx_description
1 polymer ?
#
loop_
_entity_poly.entity_id
_entity_poly.type
_entity_poly.pdbx_seq_one_letter_code
_entity_poly.pdbx_strand_id
1 'polypeptide(L)'
;MGDHIQEFGKILDYRDELLRTNPGSTCVVKLAEPNANSRPVFQSFYICFDALKKAFQHCRKCIGLDGCFLKGVCREQLLVAVCKDGNNQMLSLAWAVVEYENKSTWTWFIRILKEDLALGDGTDLTLITDMQKGLFVAIQDLLPAQRMERATEKTAVLVESQLRRNIELMKFLGPTKMMDKLMYYNIDYWCKVYFNTNVKVDSVDNNMAECFNAWILAARHKTIITMLEVIRVKMMARIGTLREFVLEENAKLSMQCNIEFNGVAGFEIREGLYQYTVDISRRQCSCRVWQLKGIPCAHALAAIQFKRYDPLGYIDHCYSKETYMRTYEHVLQPVTNMEI
;
A
#
# COMPACT_ATOMS: atom_id res chain seq x y z
N MET A 1 16.65 -29.54 10.36
CA MET A 1 17.63 -29.07 9.35
C MET A 1 17.48 -29.79 8.01
N GLY A 2 17.13 -31.10 7.96
CA GLY A 2 16.98 -31.84 6.70
C GLY A 2 15.98 -31.21 5.74
N ASP A 3 14.83 -30.81 6.20
CA ASP A 3 13.74 -30.27 5.38
C ASP A 3 14.10 -28.93 4.70
N HIS A 4 14.82 -28.05 5.36
CA HIS A 4 15.26 -26.76 4.76
C HIS A 4 16.23 -26.97 3.59
N ILE A 5 17.22 -27.87 3.74
CA ILE A 5 18.19 -28.17 2.68
C ILE A 5 17.48 -28.82 1.48
N GLN A 6 16.53 -29.69 1.73
CA GLN A 6 15.75 -30.36 0.68
C GLN A 6 14.90 -29.33 -0.10
N GLU A 7 14.22 -28.40 0.58
CA GLU A 7 13.42 -27.38 -0.10
C GLU A 7 14.26 -26.41 -0.93
N PHE A 8 15.45 -25.99 -0.44
CA PHE A 8 16.36 -25.20 -1.29
C PHE A 8 16.81 -25.97 -2.53
N GLY A 9 16.97 -27.30 -2.45
CA GLY A 9 17.24 -28.14 -3.61
C GLY A 9 16.10 -28.19 -4.63
N LYS A 10 14.86 -28.01 -4.20
CA LYS A 10 13.65 -28.03 -5.04
C LYS A 10 13.20 -26.63 -5.52
N ILE A 11 13.93 -25.56 -5.18
CA ILE A 11 13.44 -24.18 -5.39
C ILE A 11 13.29 -23.82 -6.89
N LEU A 12 14.12 -24.40 -7.76
CA LEU A 12 14.02 -24.23 -9.20
C LEU A 12 12.82 -25.00 -9.78
N ASP A 13 12.58 -26.22 -9.31
CA ASP A 13 11.41 -27.02 -9.70
C ASP A 13 10.13 -26.31 -9.26
N TYR A 14 10.11 -25.75 -8.04
CA TYR A 14 8.98 -24.97 -7.55
C TYR A 14 8.73 -23.71 -8.39
N ARG A 15 9.79 -22.96 -8.77
CA ARG A 15 9.69 -21.84 -9.70
C ARG A 15 9.05 -22.26 -11.03
N ASP A 16 9.52 -23.34 -11.61
CA ASP A 16 9.06 -23.82 -12.90
C ASP A 16 7.59 -24.26 -12.84
N GLU A 17 7.18 -24.90 -11.75
CA GLU A 17 5.78 -25.28 -11.52
C GLU A 17 4.87 -24.07 -11.31
N LEU A 18 5.33 -23.02 -10.60
CA LEU A 18 4.60 -21.77 -10.50
C LEU A 18 4.36 -21.12 -11.86
N LEU A 19 5.37 -21.08 -12.71
CA LEU A 19 5.28 -20.51 -14.05
C LEU A 19 4.40 -21.34 -14.97
N ARG A 20 4.46 -22.68 -14.85
CA ARG A 20 3.63 -23.61 -15.63
C ARG A 20 2.14 -23.44 -15.29
N THR A 21 1.82 -23.33 -14.00
CA THR A 21 0.43 -23.26 -13.52
C THR A 21 -0.15 -21.85 -13.60
N ASN A 22 0.69 -20.82 -13.58
CA ASN A 22 0.30 -19.41 -13.63
C ASN A 22 1.06 -18.67 -14.73
N PRO A 23 0.74 -18.91 -16.03
CA PRO A 23 1.39 -18.26 -17.14
C PRO A 23 1.33 -16.72 -17.06
N GLY A 24 2.39 -16.03 -17.50
CA GLY A 24 2.49 -14.58 -17.41
C GLY A 24 3.03 -14.06 -16.08
N SER A 25 3.17 -14.93 -15.07
CA SER A 25 3.78 -14.58 -13.79
C SER A 25 5.30 -14.38 -13.93
N THR A 26 5.88 -13.63 -13.00
CA THR A 26 7.34 -13.46 -12.87
C THR A 26 7.83 -14.20 -11.64
N CYS A 27 8.70 -15.17 -11.84
CA CYS A 27 9.37 -15.92 -10.79
C CYS A 27 10.88 -15.94 -11.07
N VAL A 28 11.65 -15.16 -10.29
CA VAL A 28 13.11 -14.99 -10.54
C VAL A 28 13.90 -15.51 -9.33
N VAL A 29 14.64 -16.58 -9.53
CA VAL A 29 15.61 -17.10 -8.56
C VAL A 29 17.00 -16.55 -8.89
N LYS A 30 17.68 -15.99 -7.91
CA LYS A 30 19.08 -15.58 -8.01
C LYS A 30 19.93 -16.52 -7.18
N LEU A 31 20.95 -17.08 -7.81
CA LEU A 31 21.94 -17.93 -7.18
C LEU A 31 23.31 -17.22 -7.21
N ALA A 32 24.12 -17.40 -6.18
CA ALA A 32 25.51 -17.01 -6.23
C ALA A 32 26.25 -17.86 -7.25
N GLU A 33 27.16 -17.23 -8.00
CA GLU A 33 28.06 -17.97 -8.88
C GLU A 33 28.96 -18.88 -8.04
N PRO A 34 28.97 -20.20 -8.32
CA PRO A 34 29.85 -21.09 -7.59
C PRO A 34 31.30 -20.81 -8.00
N ASN A 35 32.21 -20.76 -7.04
CA ASN A 35 33.62 -21.04 -7.35
C ASN A 35 33.66 -22.39 -8.06
N ALA A 36 34.55 -22.60 -9.02
CA ALA A 36 34.57 -23.71 -10.01
C ALA A 36 34.27 -25.12 -9.47
N ASN A 37 34.18 -25.33 -8.16
CA ASN A 37 33.91 -26.62 -7.48
C ASN A 37 32.83 -26.54 -6.39
N SER A 38 32.06 -25.44 -6.27
CA SER A 38 31.02 -25.29 -5.23
C SER A 38 29.60 -25.42 -5.79
N ARG A 39 28.66 -25.89 -4.99
CA ARG A 39 27.23 -25.91 -5.34
C ARG A 39 26.68 -24.48 -5.40
N PRO A 40 25.72 -24.18 -6.30
CA PRO A 40 25.04 -22.90 -6.32
C PRO A 40 24.45 -22.54 -4.95
N VAL A 41 24.65 -21.31 -4.50
CA VAL A 41 24.12 -20.82 -3.23
C VAL A 41 22.93 -19.92 -3.51
N PHE A 42 21.82 -20.18 -2.84
CA PHE A 42 20.62 -19.36 -2.92
C PHE A 42 20.91 -17.93 -2.41
N GLN A 43 20.46 -16.92 -3.16
CA GLN A 43 20.54 -15.51 -2.76
C GLN A 43 19.17 -14.85 -2.65
N SER A 44 18.29 -15.06 -3.64
CA SER A 44 16.98 -14.39 -3.66
C SER A 44 15.99 -15.15 -4.50
N PHE A 45 14.69 -15.02 -4.15
CA PHE A 45 13.58 -15.54 -4.96
C PHE A 45 12.43 -14.53 -4.95
N TYR A 46 12.15 -13.95 -6.12
CA TYR A 46 11.06 -13.01 -6.36
C TYR A 46 9.87 -13.72 -7.02
N ILE A 47 8.65 -13.36 -6.59
CA ILE A 47 7.39 -13.87 -7.14
C ILE A 47 6.40 -12.73 -7.31
N CYS A 48 5.84 -12.59 -8.52
CA CYS A 48 4.70 -11.73 -8.85
C CYS A 48 3.78 -12.48 -9.82
N PHE A 49 2.57 -12.80 -9.41
CA PHE A 49 1.61 -13.52 -10.25
C PHE A 49 0.95 -12.60 -11.27
N ASP A 50 0.69 -13.11 -12.49
CA ASP A 50 0.00 -12.38 -13.55
C ASP A 50 -1.36 -11.84 -13.11
N ALA A 51 -2.12 -12.65 -12.36
CA ALA A 51 -3.39 -12.22 -11.78
C ALA A 51 -3.25 -10.97 -10.89
N LEU A 52 -2.15 -10.85 -10.12
CA LEU A 52 -1.88 -9.70 -9.26
C LEU A 52 -1.41 -8.47 -10.06
N LYS A 53 -0.65 -8.67 -11.13
CA LYS A 53 -0.28 -7.60 -12.07
C LYS A 53 -1.53 -6.97 -12.70
N LYS A 54 -2.44 -7.80 -13.18
CA LYS A 54 -3.73 -7.37 -13.77
C LYS A 54 -4.63 -6.71 -12.72
N ALA A 55 -4.74 -7.29 -11.53
CA ALA A 55 -5.50 -6.71 -10.42
C ALA A 55 -5.02 -5.30 -10.06
N PHE A 56 -3.70 -5.06 -10.04
CA PHE A 56 -3.14 -3.74 -9.72
C PHE A 56 -3.58 -2.64 -10.70
N GLN A 57 -3.91 -2.96 -11.94
CA GLN A 57 -4.41 -1.97 -12.91
C GLN A 57 -5.72 -1.32 -12.44
N HIS A 58 -6.50 -2.03 -11.63
CA HIS A 58 -7.80 -1.60 -11.09
C HIS A 58 -7.72 -1.19 -9.62
N CYS A 59 -6.57 -1.36 -8.96
CA CYS A 59 -6.31 -0.90 -7.60
C CYS A 59 -5.91 0.58 -7.58
N ARG A 60 -5.97 1.17 -6.39
CA ARG A 60 -5.41 2.50 -6.17
C ARG A 60 -3.91 2.48 -6.38
N LYS A 61 -3.36 3.50 -7.04
CA LYS A 61 -1.93 3.61 -7.35
C LYS A 61 -1.09 3.95 -6.12
N CYS A 62 -1.26 3.15 -5.08
CA CYS A 62 -0.55 3.25 -3.81
C CYS A 62 0.03 1.88 -3.44
N ILE A 63 1.35 1.82 -3.26
CA ILE A 63 2.07 0.61 -2.90
C ILE A 63 2.76 0.81 -1.55
N GLY A 64 2.47 -0.07 -0.60
CA GLY A 64 3.24 -0.22 0.63
C GLY A 64 4.42 -1.15 0.39
N LEU A 65 5.62 -0.72 0.78
CA LEU A 65 6.85 -1.52 0.73
C LEU A 65 7.38 -1.74 2.14
N ASP A 66 7.72 -2.99 2.46
CA ASP A 66 8.25 -3.36 3.76
C ASP A 66 9.09 -4.64 3.68
N GLY A 67 9.97 -4.80 4.66
CA GLY A 67 10.75 -6.01 4.87
C GLY A 67 10.50 -6.62 6.24
N CYS A 68 10.41 -7.94 6.31
CA CYS A 68 10.29 -8.60 7.61
C CYS A 68 11.22 -9.81 7.72
N PHE A 69 11.73 -10.02 8.94
CA PHE A 69 12.56 -11.19 9.25
C PHE A 69 11.75 -12.48 9.21
N LEU A 70 12.27 -13.50 8.55
CA LEU A 70 11.79 -14.86 8.71
C LEU A 70 12.23 -15.37 10.08
N LYS A 71 11.41 -16.24 10.66
CA LYS A 71 11.60 -16.77 12.02
C LYS A 71 11.98 -18.26 12.04
N GLY A 72 12.26 -18.81 10.85
CA GLY A 72 12.75 -20.17 10.66
C GLY A 72 14.23 -20.35 11.04
N VAL A 73 14.78 -21.51 10.66
CA VAL A 73 16.20 -21.85 10.87
C VAL A 73 17.11 -20.94 10.04
N CYS A 74 16.67 -20.60 8.84
CA CYS A 74 17.33 -19.65 7.95
C CYS A 74 16.85 -18.24 8.30
N ARG A 75 17.79 -17.30 8.42
CA ARG A 75 17.53 -15.92 8.88
C ARG A 75 17.36 -14.95 7.71
N GLU A 76 16.78 -15.43 6.61
CA GLU A 76 16.46 -14.57 5.47
C GLU A 76 15.39 -13.56 5.85
N GLN A 77 15.18 -12.61 4.94
CA GLN A 77 14.16 -11.59 5.03
C GLN A 77 13.18 -11.71 3.88
N LEU A 78 11.92 -11.37 4.13
CA LEU A 78 10.87 -11.29 3.13
C LEU A 78 10.59 -9.83 2.82
N LEU A 79 10.89 -9.41 1.59
CA LEU A 79 10.47 -8.13 1.04
C LEU A 79 9.07 -8.28 0.44
N VAL A 80 8.23 -7.28 0.59
CA VAL A 80 6.86 -7.31 0.06
C VAL A 80 6.45 -5.97 -0.54
N ALA A 81 5.65 -6.05 -1.59
CA ALA A 81 4.88 -4.95 -2.14
C ALA A 81 3.39 -5.26 -1.97
N VAL A 82 2.65 -4.36 -1.32
CA VAL A 82 1.22 -4.49 -1.06
C VAL A 82 0.47 -3.26 -1.56
N CYS A 83 -0.79 -3.43 -1.99
CA CYS A 83 -1.69 -2.31 -2.30
C CYS A 83 -3.04 -2.52 -1.61
N LYS A 84 -3.95 -1.57 -1.81
CA LYS A 84 -5.36 -1.69 -1.40
C LYS A 84 -6.25 -1.68 -2.63
N ASP A 85 -7.22 -2.60 -2.64
CA ASP A 85 -8.31 -2.58 -3.60
C ASP A 85 -9.32 -1.45 -3.30
N GLY A 86 -10.38 -1.37 -4.10
CA GLY A 86 -11.48 -0.44 -3.89
C GLY A 86 -12.17 -0.55 -2.52
N ASN A 87 -12.17 -1.73 -1.91
CA ASN A 87 -12.78 -1.97 -0.59
C ASN A 87 -11.82 -1.83 0.60
N ASN A 88 -10.68 -1.18 0.40
CA ASN A 88 -9.61 -1.06 1.42
C ASN A 88 -9.02 -2.40 1.88
N GLN A 89 -9.23 -3.48 1.12
CA GLN A 89 -8.60 -4.76 1.43
C GLN A 89 -7.15 -4.76 0.95
N MET A 90 -6.26 -5.27 1.77
CA MET A 90 -4.84 -5.41 1.43
C MET A 90 -4.69 -6.52 0.38
N LEU A 91 -4.04 -6.22 -0.74
CA LEU A 91 -3.64 -7.14 -1.78
C LEU A 91 -2.12 -7.16 -1.88
N SER A 92 -1.50 -8.32 -1.69
CA SER A 92 -0.06 -8.47 -1.89
C SER A 92 0.22 -8.62 -3.38
N LEU A 93 1.03 -7.72 -3.94
CA LEU A 93 1.36 -7.67 -5.36
C LEU A 93 2.54 -8.57 -5.72
N ALA A 94 3.61 -8.46 -4.93
CA ALA A 94 4.82 -9.23 -5.11
C ALA A 94 5.52 -9.43 -3.77
N TRP A 95 6.32 -10.49 -3.68
CA TRP A 95 7.17 -10.75 -2.54
C TRP A 95 8.49 -11.39 -2.97
N ALA A 96 9.51 -11.19 -2.18
CA ALA A 96 10.80 -11.83 -2.41
C ALA A 96 11.47 -12.26 -1.11
N VAL A 97 11.97 -13.50 -1.09
CA VAL A 97 12.91 -13.94 -0.06
C VAL A 97 14.29 -13.48 -0.48
N VAL A 98 15.01 -12.82 0.43
CA VAL A 98 16.36 -12.30 0.22
C VAL A 98 17.23 -12.63 1.42
N GLU A 99 18.54 -12.73 1.20
CA GLU A 99 19.50 -13.00 2.27
C GLU A 99 19.50 -11.88 3.32
N TYR A 100 19.58 -10.62 2.86
CA TYR A 100 19.57 -9.43 3.72
C TYR A 100 18.80 -8.28 3.08
N GLU A 101 18.13 -7.49 3.92
CA GLU A 101 17.49 -6.23 3.52
C GLU A 101 18.52 -5.11 3.44
N ASN A 102 18.86 -4.69 2.23
CA ASN A 102 19.81 -3.61 1.96
C ASN A 102 19.50 -2.88 0.66
N LYS A 103 20.29 -1.85 0.30
CA LYS A 103 20.11 -1.10 -0.96
C LYS A 103 20.10 -2.02 -2.19
N SER A 104 21.01 -3.00 -2.26
CA SER A 104 21.15 -3.86 -3.44
C SER A 104 19.93 -4.76 -3.65
N THR A 105 19.42 -5.38 -2.56
CA THR A 105 18.24 -6.24 -2.62
C THR A 105 16.96 -5.45 -2.90
N TRP A 106 16.79 -4.24 -2.32
CA TRP A 106 15.70 -3.35 -2.68
C TRP A 106 15.78 -2.85 -4.13
N THR A 107 16.96 -2.49 -4.62
CA THR A 107 17.14 -2.07 -6.02
C THR A 107 16.76 -3.20 -6.97
N TRP A 108 17.17 -4.44 -6.66
CA TRP A 108 16.80 -5.61 -7.44
C TRP A 108 15.29 -5.88 -7.42
N PHE A 109 14.67 -5.85 -6.24
CA PHE A 109 13.23 -6.05 -6.06
C PHE A 109 12.40 -5.00 -6.81
N ILE A 110 12.71 -3.71 -6.60
CA ILE A 110 11.96 -2.59 -7.20
C ILE A 110 12.14 -2.58 -8.73
N ARG A 111 13.31 -2.96 -9.26
CA ARG A 111 13.54 -3.03 -10.70
C ARG A 111 12.58 -4.03 -11.36
N ILE A 112 12.45 -5.24 -10.82
CA ILE A 112 11.53 -6.25 -11.35
C ILE A 112 10.08 -5.81 -11.15
N LEU A 113 9.73 -5.29 -9.97
CA LEU A 113 8.39 -4.80 -9.65
C LEU A 113 7.96 -3.67 -10.60
N LYS A 114 8.87 -2.75 -10.93
CA LYS A 114 8.65 -1.65 -11.87
C LYS A 114 8.26 -2.15 -13.26
N GLU A 115 8.91 -3.18 -13.76
CA GLU A 115 8.61 -3.83 -15.04
C GLU A 115 7.28 -4.57 -14.97
N ASP A 116 7.07 -5.37 -13.93
CA ASP A 116 5.86 -6.19 -13.75
C ASP A 116 4.58 -5.37 -13.65
N LEU A 117 4.63 -4.23 -12.99
CA LEU A 117 3.47 -3.36 -12.77
C LEU A 117 3.43 -2.16 -13.73
N ALA A 118 4.36 -2.08 -14.69
CA ALA A 118 4.49 -0.98 -15.65
C ALA A 118 4.50 0.41 -14.98
N LEU A 119 5.32 0.58 -13.93
CA LEU A 119 5.31 1.79 -13.10
C LEU A 119 5.99 3.00 -13.74
N GLY A 120 6.66 2.84 -14.89
CA GLY A 120 7.36 3.94 -15.55
C GLY A 120 8.43 4.58 -14.66
N ASP A 121 8.42 5.89 -14.53
CA ASP A 121 9.27 6.66 -13.60
C ASP A 121 8.64 6.86 -12.21
N GLY A 122 7.43 6.33 -11.99
CA GLY A 122 6.65 6.48 -10.77
C GLY A 122 5.66 7.65 -10.78
N THR A 123 5.44 8.30 -11.91
CA THR A 123 4.39 9.33 -12.05
C THR A 123 3.03 8.76 -11.63
N ASP A 124 2.28 9.51 -10.84
CA ASP A 124 0.98 9.12 -10.24
C ASP A 124 1.02 7.94 -9.26
N LEU A 125 2.22 7.46 -8.88
CA LEU A 125 2.40 6.44 -7.87
C LEU A 125 2.67 7.09 -6.50
N THR A 126 2.00 6.58 -5.47
CA THR A 126 2.33 6.87 -4.06
C THR A 126 2.96 5.65 -3.43
N LEU A 127 4.11 5.83 -2.79
CA LEU A 127 4.78 4.78 -2.03
C LEU A 127 4.68 5.06 -0.53
N ILE A 128 4.30 4.07 0.27
CA ILE A 128 4.27 4.13 1.72
C ILE A 128 5.34 3.19 2.26
N THR A 129 6.28 3.71 3.04
CA THR A 129 7.39 2.94 3.60
C THR A 129 7.76 3.43 5.00
N ASP A 130 8.49 2.62 5.75
CA ASP A 130 9.11 2.99 7.03
C ASP A 130 10.38 3.86 6.89
N MET A 131 10.75 4.24 5.66
CA MET A 131 11.93 5.05 5.33
C MET A 131 13.26 4.38 5.68
N GLN A 132 13.35 3.06 5.59
CA GLN A 132 14.61 2.33 5.66
C GLN A 132 15.60 2.88 4.62
N LYS A 133 16.84 3.21 5.04
CA LYS A 133 17.81 3.95 4.19
C LYS A 133 18.07 3.29 2.84
N GLY A 134 18.22 1.96 2.81
CA GLY A 134 18.48 1.22 1.58
C GLY A 134 17.30 1.26 0.61
N LEU A 135 16.08 1.12 1.13
CA LEU A 135 14.84 1.23 0.38
C LEU A 135 14.66 2.65 -0.19
N PHE A 136 14.85 3.68 0.64
CA PHE A 136 14.72 5.07 0.23
C PHE A 136 15.59 5.40 -0.98
N VAL A 137 16.88 5.04 -0.94
CA VAL A 137 17.82 5.31 -2.04
C VAL A 137 17.43 4.52 -3.30
N ALA A 138 17.02 3.26 -3.15
CA ALA A 138 16.58 2.44 -4.29
C ALA A 138 15.34 3.02 -4.99
N ILE A 139 14.39 3.56 -4.21
CA ILE A 139 13.21 4.24 -4.74
C ILE A 139 13.60 5.51 -5.51
N GLN A 140 14.45 6.36 -4.94
CA GLN A 140 14.89 7.58 -5.61
C GLN A 140 15.62 7.30 -6.94
N ASP A 141 16.43 6.23 -6.97
CA ASP A 141 17.20 5.86 -8.17
C ASP A 141 16.29 5.29 -9.29
N LEU A 142 15.22 4.57 -8.95
CA LEU A 142 14.42 3.81 -9.92
C LEU A 142 13.06 4.42 -10.26
N LEU A 143 12.47 5.17 -9.33
CA LEU A 143 11.14 5.76 -9.43
C LEU A 143 11.19 7.25 -9.04
N PRO A 144 11.97 8.10 -9.72
CA PRO A 144 12.24 9.47 -9.29
C PRO A 144 11.01 10.40 -9.29
N ALA A 145 9.99 10.10 -10.08
CA ALA A 145 8.77 10.91 -10.17
C ALA A 145 7.66 10.50 -9.18
N GLN A 146 7.88 9.41 -8.43
CA GLN A 146 6.91 8.95 -7.44
C GLN A 146 6.75 9.93 -6.27
N ARG A 147 5.60 9.88 -5.60
CA ARG A 147 5.40 10.54 -4.31
C ARG A 147 5.61 9.54 -3.17
N MET A 148 6.34 9.94 -2.16
CA MET A 148 6.61 9.12 -0.99
C MET A 148 5.81 9.65 0.19
N GLU A 149 5.12 8.75 0.89
CA GLU A 149 4.41 9.05 2.12
C GLU A 149 5.01 8.23 3.26
N ARG A 150 5.28 8.91 4.37
CA ARG A 150 5.91 8.27 5.53
C ARG A 150 4.86 7.82 6.53
N ALA A 151 5.02 6.59 7.00
CA ALA A 151 4.29 6.09 8.16
C ALA A 151 4.67 6.85 9.44
N THR A 152 3.84 7.81 9.88
CA THR A 152 3.95 8.39 11.22
C THR A 152 2.55 8.62 11.80
N GLU A 153 2.28 8.00 12.94
CA GLU A 153 0.98 8.05 13.63
C GLU A 153 0.53 9.47 14.06
N LYS A 154 1.41 10.48 14.02
CA LYS A 154 1.20 11.75 14.74
C LYS A 154 0.87 12.97 13.89
N THR A 155 0.75 12.84 12.56
CA THR A 155 0.62 14.03 11.70
C THR A 155 -0.59 14.02 10.78
N ALA A 156 -1.77 13.78 11.34
CA ALA A 156 -3.06 13.81 10.62
C ALA A 156 -3.54 15.24 10.27
N VAL A 157 -2.61 16.22 10.07
CA VAL A 157 -2.99 17.59 9.74
C VAL A 157 -3.41 17.67 8.27
N LEU A 158 -4.64 18.09 8.04
CA LEU A 158 -5.29 18.18 6.74
C LEU A 158 -5.32 19.61 6.17
N VAL A 159 -5.05 20.63 7.01
CA VAL A 159 -5.15 22.03 6.64
C VAL A 159 -3.83 22.76 6.92
N GLU A 160 -3.33 23.50 5.93
CA GLU A 160 -2.02 24.19 6.01
C GLU A 160 -1.91 25.17 7.19
N SER A 161 -3.00 25.86 7.54
CA SER A 161 -3.02 26.77 8.68
C SER A 161 -2.82 26.05 10.02
N GLN A 162 -3.38 24.85 10.18
CA GLN A 162 -3.17 24.00 11.36
C GLN A 162 -1.73 23.46 11.40
N LEU A 163 -1.18 23.11 10.24
CA LEU A 163 0.21 22.67 10.12
C LEU A 163 1.19 23.75 10.58
N ARG A 164 1.05 24.98 10.06
CA ARG A 164 1.88 26.13 10.45
C ARG A 164 1.79 26.37 11.96
N ARG A 165 0.58 26.39 12.51
CA ARG A 165 0.35 26.57 13.94
C ARG A 165 1.00 25.46 14.78
N ASN A 166 0.90 24.20 14.34
CA ASN A 166 1.52 23.08 15.06
C ASN A 166 3.04 23.14 15.01
N ILE A 167 3.63 23.56 13.87
CA ILE A 167 5.08 23.77 13.75
C ILE A 167 5.55 24.90 14.66
N GLU A 168 4.83 26.01 14.75
CA GLU A 168 5.14 27.12 15.65
C GLU A 168 5.05 26.71 17.14
N LEU A 169 4.01 25.96 17.49
CA LEU A 169 3.88 25.38 18.84
C LEU A 169 5.04 24.43 19.17
N MET A 170 5.44 23.58 18.24
CA MET A 170 6.59 22.68 18.42
C MET A 170 7.89 23.46 18.59
N LYS A 171 8.09 24.54 17.84
CA LYS A 171 9.27 25.42 17.99
C LYS A 171 9.28 26.12 19.36
N PHE A 172 8.11 26.54 19.84
CA PHE A 172 7.95 27.19 21.14
C PHE A 172 8.25 26.24 22.30
N LEU A 173 7.88 24.96 22.19
CA LEU A 173 8.14 23.93 23.20
C LEU A 173 9.63 23.51 23.28
N GLY A 174 10.47 24.01 22.37
CA GLY A 174 11.92 23.80 22.34
C GLY A 174 12.33 22.57 21.50
N PRO A 175 13.63 22.49 21.15
CA PRO A 175 14.15 21.44 20.29
C PRO A 175 14.13 20.10 21.01
N THR A 176 13.37 19.16 20.47
CA THR A 176 13.41 17.75 20.89
C THR A 176 14.09 16.92 19.81
N LYS A 177 14.80 15.85 20.19
CA LYS A 177 15.38 14.90 19.24
C LYS A 177 14.35 14.36 18.22
N MET A 178 13.08 14.38 18.58
CA MET A 178 11.98 13.97 17.71
C MET A 178 11.67 15.02 16.66
N MET A 179 11.75 16.30 17.01
CA MET A 179 11.56 17.41 16.08
C MET A 179 12.67 17.49 15.04
N ASP A 180 13.92 17.32 15.47
CA ASP A 180 15.09 17.28 14.57
C ASP A 180 14.95 16.13 13.56
N LYS A 181 14.51 14.95 14.00
CA LYS A 181 14.20 13.82 13.12
C LYS A 181 13.05 14.11 12.18
N LEU A 182 11.97 14.77 12.64
CA LEU A 182 10.81 15.10 11.82
C LEU A 182 11.16 16.11 10.74
N MET A 183 11.94 17.14 11.08
CA MET A 183 12.36 18.21 10.17
C MET A 183 13.51 17.79 9.23
N TYR A 184 14.22 16.71 9.53
CA TYR A 184 15.24 16.14 8.64
C TYR A 184 14.62 15.59 7.33
N TYR A 185 13.39 15.12 7.39
CA TYR A 185 12.65 14.66 6.21
C TYR A 185 11.78 15.80 5.65
N ASN A 186 11.66 15.86 4.31
CA ASN A 186 10.79 16.82 3.67
C ASN A 186 9.34 16.65 4.21
N ILE A 187 8.73 17.77 4.59
CA ILE A 187 7.37 17.85 5.13
C ILE A 187 6.33 17.22 4.20
N ASP A 188 6.56 17.24 2.89
CA ASP A 188 5.69 16.69 1.87
C ASP A 188 5.50 15.17 2.01
N TYR A 189 6.43 14.48 2.66
CA TYR A 189 6.39 13.03 2.82
C TYR A 189 5.51 12.55 3.99
N TRP A 190 5.22 13.40 4.96
CA TRP A 190 4.53 12.99 6.18
C TRP A 190 3.32 13.85 6.55
N CYS A 191 3.01 14.89 5.79
CA CYS A 191 1.86 15.74 6.07
C CYS A 191 0.78 15.61 4.99
N LYS A 192 -0.43 15.20 5.40
CA LYS A 192 -1.59 14.99 4.50
C LYS A 192 -1.97 16.21 3.66
N VAL A 193 -1.58 17.42 4.09
CA VAL A 193 -1.79 18.64 3.30
C VAL A 193 -1.18 18.53 1.91
N TYR A 194 -0.06 17.84 1.78
CA TYR A 194 0.69 17.70 0.53
C TYR A 194 0.44 16.38 -0.21
N PHE A 195 -0.38 15.48 0.35
CA PHE A 195 -0.67 14.19 -0.25
C PHE A 195 -1.39 14.30 -1.59
N ASN A 196 -1.09 13.37 -2.50
CA ASN A 196 -1.72 13.31 -3.80
C ASN A 196 -3.18 12.87 -3.70
N THR A 197 -4.10 13.76 -4.09
CA THR A 197 -5.54 13.48 -4.06
C THR A 197 -6.01 12.57 -5.21
N ASN A 198 -5.19 12.33 -6.23
CA ASN A 198 -5.55 11.48 -7.37
C ASN A 198 -5.54 9.99 -7.00
N VAL A 199 -4.68 9.60 -6.06
CA VAL A 199 -4.47 8.20 -5.66
C VAL A 199 -5.59 7.66 -4.74
N LYS A 200 -6.40 8.57 -4.14
CA LYS A 200 -7.52 8.22 -3.25
C LYS A 200 -7.10 7.42 -2.01
N VAL A 201 -5.95 7.75 -1.44
CA VAL A 201 -5.40 7.15 -0.22
C VAL A 201 -5.13 8.23 0.82
N ASP A 202 -5.61 8.03 2.03
CA ASP A 202 -5.41 8.92 3.18
C ASP A 202 -4.57 8.27 4.29
N SER A 203 -4.00 7.09 4.03
CA SER A 203 -3.15 6.39 5.00
C SER A 203 -1.83 7.14 5.18
N VAL A 204 -1.49 7.42 6.42
CA VAL A 204 -0.20 8.03 6.84
C VAL A 204 0.74 7.01 7.47
N ASP A 205 0.33 5.75 7.51
CA ASP A 205 1.03 4.67 8.19
C ASP A 205 1.26 3.48 7.25
N ASN A 206 2.25 2.66 7.57
CA ASN A 206 2.56 1.44 6.82
C ASN A 206 1.64 0.26 7.22
N ASN A 207 0.46 0.54 7.77
CA ASN A 207 -0.49 -0.48 8.23
C ASN A 207 -0.78 -1.56 7.17
N MET A 208 -0.69 -1.23 5.88
CA MET A 208 -0.88 -2.23 4.82
C MET A 208 0.16 -3.34 4.89
N ALA A 209 1.43 -2.97 4.99
CA ALA A 209 2.51 -3.93 5.05
C ALA A 209 2.60 -4.60 6.44
N GLU A 210 2.29 -3.86 7.50
CA GLU A 210 2.16 -4.44 8.85
C GLU A 210 1.04 -5.47 8.93
N CYS A 211 -0.13 -5.19 8.31
CA CYS A 211 -1.22 -6.16 8.19
C CYS A 211 -0.78 -7.41 7.42
N PHE A 212 -0.01 -7.26 6.34
CA PHE A 212 0.55 -8.41 5.63
C PHE A 212 1.50 -9.20 6.53
N ASN A 213 2.42 -8.54 7.22
CA ASN A 213 3.38 -9.19 8.11
C ASN A 213 2.70 -9.94 9.26
N ALA A 214 1.63 -9.39 9.83
CA ALA A 214 0.81 -10.07 10.84
C ALA A 214 0.04 -11.26 10.23
N TRP A 215 -0.49 -11.11 9.03
CA TRP A 215 -1.26 -12.13 8.33
C TRP A 215 -0.42 -13.37 7.97
N ILE A 216 0.87 -13.21 7.69
CA ILE A 216 1.81 -14.31 7.39
C ILE A 216 2.61 -14.77 8.61
N LEU A 217 2.33 -14.27 9.83
CA LEU A 217 3.16 -14.52 11.01
C LEU A 217 3.45 -16.01 11.24
N ALA A 218 2.41 -16.87 11.15
CA ALA A 218 2.57 -18.32 11.29
C ALA A 218 3.39 -18.95 10.15
N ALA A 219 3.32 -18.40 8.94
CA ALA A 219 4.08 -18.90 7.79
C ALA A 219 5.58 -18.60 7.93
N ARG A 220 5.96 -17.48 8.56
CA ARG A 220 7.36 -17.05 8.73
C ARG A 220 8.24 -18.03 9.52
N HIS A 221 7.64 -19.00 10.21
CA HIS A 221 8.35 -20.07 10.93
C HIS A 221 8.57 -21.33 10.08
N LYS A 222 8.02 -21.38 8.88
CA LYS A 222 8.07 -22.54 7.99
C LYS A 222 9.31 -22.50 7.09
N THR A 223 9.57 -23.60 6.41
CA THR A 223 10.57 -23.70 5.32
C THR A 223 10.16 -22.85 4.13
N ILE A 224 11.09 -22.51 3.26
CA ILE A 224 10.92 -21.49 2.22
C ILE A 224 9.75 -21.79 1.27
N ILE A 225 9.67 -23.00 0.70
CA ILE A 225 8.61 -23.37 -0.25
C ILE A 225 7.27 -23.45 0.49
N THR A 226 7.23 -24.11 1.64
CA THR A 226 6.03 -24.21 2.47
C THR A 226 5.48 -22.83 2.86
N MET A 227 6.36 -21.88 3.21
CA MET A 227 5.96 -20.50 3.50
C MET A 227 5.35 -19.81 2.27
N LEU A 228 6.01 -19.90 1.14
CA LEU A 228 5.55 -19.28 -0.11
C LEU A 228 4.21 -19.85 -0.56
N GLU A 229 4.00 -21.17 -0.41
CA GLU A 229 2.71 -21.81 -0.67
C GLU A 229 1.60 -21.33 0.28
N VAL A 230 1.89 -21.19 1.57
CA VAL A 230 0.92 -20.62 2.52
C VAL A 230 0.52 -19.21 2.12
N ILE A 231 1.47 -18.38 1.68
CA ILE A 231 1.18 -17.01 1.19
C ILE A 231 0.29 -17.09 -0.05
N ARG A 232 0.64 -17.91 -1.05
CA ARG A 232 -0.13 -18.09 -2.29
C ARG A 232 -1.57 -18.55 -2.02
N VAL A 233 -1.74 -19.61 -1.23
CA VAL A 233 -3.07 -20.18 -0.88
C VAL A 233 -3.92 -19.15 -0.13
N LYS A 234 -3.32 -18.42 0.81
CA LYS A 234 -4.00 -17.35 1.53
C LYS A 234 -4.42 -16.21 0.58
N MET A 235 -3.63 -15.88 -0.44
CA MET A 235 -4.01 -14.91 -1.46
C MET A 235 -5.20 -15.39 -2.30
N MET A 236 -5.22 -16.67 -2.69
CA MET A 236 -6.37 -17.28 -3.39
C MET A 236 -7.68 -17.17 -2.60
N ALA A 237 -7.62 -17.46 -1.30
CA ALA A 237 -8.80 -17.45 -0.42
C ALA A 237 -9.35 -16.03 -0.16
N ARG A 238 -8.55 -14.98 -0.37
CA ARG A 238 -8.94 -13.60 -0.05
C ARG A 238 -9.90 -12.96 -1.04
N ILE A 239 -10.11 -13.57 -2.19
CA ILE A 239 -10.90 -13.07 -3.33
C ILE A 239 -12.43 -13.03 -3.06
N GLY A 240 -12.92 -13.23 -1.84
CA GLY A 240 -14.34 -13.54 -1.60
C GLY A 240 -15.18 -12.67 -0.66
N THR A 241 -14.72 -11.56 -0.06
CA THR A 241 -15.54 -10.85 0.95
C THR A 241 -15.59 -9.33 0.79
N LEU A 242 -16.79 -8.82 0.54
CA LEU A 242 -17.17 -7.39 0.44
C LEU A 242 -17.52 -6.76 1.80
N ARG A 243 -17.19 -5.44 2.01
CA ARG A 243 -17.73 -4.63 3.13
C ARG A 243 -17.98 -3.17 2.76
N GLU A 244 -19.21 -2.68 3.06
CA GLU A 244 -19.70 -1.29 2.97
C GLU A 244 -19.70 -0.61 4.35
N PHE A 245 -18.67 0.13 4.77
CA PHE A 245 -18.69 0.71 6.13
C PHE A 245 -18.42 2.23 6.24
N VAL A 246 -17.68 2.83 5.30
CA VAL A 246 -17.16 4.20 5.51
C VAL A 246 -18.21 5.29 5.32
N LEU A 247 -19.19 5.09 4.43
CA LEU A 247 -20.20 6.10 4.14
C LEU A 247 -21.17 6.31 5.32
N GLU A 248 -21.53 5.23 6.02
CA GLU A 248 -22.44 5.29 7.18
C GLU A 248 -21.84 6.05 8.36
N GLU A 249 -20.53 5.88 8.61
CA GLU A 249 -19.85 6.59 9.69
C GLU A 249 -19.81 8.10 9.43
N ASN A 250 -19.44 8.49 8.20
CA ASN A 250 -19.47 9.90 7.79
C ASN A 250 -20.87 10.49 7.82
N ALA A 251 -21.92 9.72 7.54
CA ALA A 251 -23.31 10.16 7.62
C ALA A 251 -23.73 10.49 9.05
N LYS A 252 -23.30 9.70 10.04
CA LYS A 252 -23.56 10.01 11.47
C LYS A 252 -22.85 11.31 11.89
N LEU A 253 -21.63 11.52 11.46
CA LEU A 253 -20.86 12.75 11.76
C LEU A 253 -21.46 13.98 11.06
N SER A 254 -22.04 13.83 9.87
CA SER A 254 -22.63 14.93 9.13
C SER A 254 -23.84 15.58 9.85
N MET A 255 -24.54 14.83 10.69
CA MET A 255 -25.66 15.34 11.49
C MET A 255 -25.22 16.37 12.54
N GLN A 256 -23.94 16.45 12.88
CA GLN A 256 -23.39 17.42 13.85
C GLN A 256 -22.89 18.70 13.17
N CYS A 257 -22.99 18.80 11.86
CA CYS A 257 -22.53 19.94 11.09
C CYS A 257 -23.64 20.99 10.89
N ASN A 258 -23.32 22.27 11.09
CA ASN A 258 -24.19 23.38 10.75
C ASN A 258 -23.89 23.86 9.31
N ILE A 259 -24.92 24.07 8.51
CA ILE A 259 -24.80 24.34 7.06
C ILE A 259 -25.24 25.75 6.76
N GLU A 260 -24.40 26.53 6.07
CA GLU A 260 -24.76 27.82 5.46
C GLU A 260 -24.53 27.70 3.94
N PHE A 261 -25.56 28.05 3.16
CA PHE A 261 -25.52 27.94 1.71
C PHE A 261 -25.55 29.31 1.04
N ASN A 262 -24.63 29.57 0.09
CA ASN A 262 -24.50 30.85 -0.59
C ASN A 262 -25.51 31.08 -1.76
N GLY A 263 -26.47 30.17 -1.96
CA GLY A 263 -27.50 30.31 -2.99
C GLY A 263 -27.10 29.77 -4.38
N VAL A 264 -25.82 29.54 -4.68
CA VAL A 264 -25.33 29.10 -5.98
C VAL A 264 -24.72 27.69 -5.92
N ALA A 265 -23.50 27.55 -5.45
CA ALA A 265 -22.79 26.26 -5.45
C ALA A 265 -21.92 26.05 -4.19
N GLY A 266 -21.68 27.09 -3.40
CA GLY A 266 -20.79 27.04 -2.25
C GLY A 266 -21.52 26.80 -0.93
N PHE A 267 -20.96 25.95 -0.10
CA PHE A 267 -21.44 25.68 1.24
C PHE A 267 -20.34 26.04 2.26
N GLU A 268 -20.74 26.72 3.34
CA GLU A 268 -19.96 26.83 4.55
C GLU A 268 -20.51 25.86 5.59
N ILE A 269 -19.65 24.98 6.09
CA ILE A 269 -20.00 23.94 7.04
C ILE A 269 -19.22 24.18 8.32
N ARG A 270 -19.91 24.33 9.43
CA ARG A 270 -19.31 24.50 10.75
C ARG A 270 -19.36 23.20 11.54
N GLU A 271 -18.22 22.78 12.02
CA GLU A 271 -18.05 21.66 12.95
C GLU A 271 -17.29 22.16 14.18
N GLY A 272 -18.00 22.35 15.30
CA GLY A 272 -17.45 22.94 16.51
C GLY A 272 -16.90 24.35 16.27
N LEU A 273 -15.60 24.54 16.49
CA LEU A 273 -14.91 25.84 16.32
C LEU A 273 -14.33 26.02 14.90
N TYR A 274 -14.49 25.05 14.01
CA TYR A 274 -13.91 25.06 12.66
C TYR A 274 -14.98 25.29 11.60
N GLN A 275 -14.57 25.98 10.54
CA GLN A 275 -15.41 26.27 9.39
C GLN A 275 -14.74 25.71 8.13
N TYR A 276 -15.52 24.98 7.33
CA TYR A 276 -15.07 24.32 6.11
C TYR A 276 -15.92 24.78 4.92
N THR A 277 -15.33 24.84 3.74
CA THR A 277 -16.05 25.11 2.49
C THR A 277 -16.21 23.84 1.68
N VAL A 278 -17.38 23.64 1.08
CA VAL A 278 -17.69 22.50 0.23
C VAL A 278 -18.19 22.99 -1.14
N ASP A 279 -17.60 22.47 -2.20
CA ASP A 279 -18.06 22.60 -3.59
C ASP A 279 -18.48 21.21 -4.08
N ILE A 280 -19.79 20.98 -4.18
CA ILE A 280 -20.34 19.69 -4.59
C ILE A 280 -20.00 19.39 -6.06
N SER A 281 -20.02 20.41 -6.93
CA SER A 281 -19.81 20.23 -8.38
C SER A 281 -18.37 19.83 -8.70
N ARG A 282 -17.41 20.38 -7.97
CA ARG A 282 -15.99 20.03 -8.08
C ARG A 282 -15.59 18.82 -7.22
N ARG A 283 -16.52 18.30 -6.41
CA ARG A 283 -16.28 17.23 -5.43
C ARG A 283 -15.14 17.58 -4.47
N GLN A 284 -15.18 18.79 -3.91
CA GLN A 284 -14.13 19.31 -3.06
C GLN A 284 -14.66 19.78 -1.71
N CYS A 285 -13.87 19.53 -0.67
CA CYS A 285 -14.03 20.09 0.66
C CYS A 285 -12.69 20.65 1.13
N SER A 286 -12.70 21.81 1.79
CA SER A 286 -11.46 22.41 2.32
C SER A 286 -10.77 21.56 3.38
N CYS A 287 -11.46 20.59 4.00
CA CYS A 287 -10.83 19.57 4.85
C CYS A 287 -10.01 18.52 4.08
N ARG A 288 -10.11 18.47 2.76
CA ARG A 288 -9.43 17.55 1.82
C ARG A 288 -9.74 16.05 1.98
N VAL A 289 -10.44 15.64 3.02
CA VAL A 289 -10.75 14.21 3.26
C VAL A 289 -11.51 13.59 2.08
N TRP A 290 -12.46 14.32 1.48
CA TRP A 290 -13.18 13.83 0.30
C TRP A 290 -12.24 13.58 -0.88
N GLN A 291 -11.36 14.52 -1.19
CA GLN A 291 -10.41 14.38 -2.29
C GLN A 291 -9.42 13.24 -2.06
N LEU A 292 -8.93 13.09 -0.82
CA LEU A 292 -7.98 12.05 -0.44
C LEU A 292 -8.61 10.65 -0.41
N LYS A 293 -9.81 10.51 0.18
CA LYS A 293 -10.49 9.21 0.28
C LYS A 293 -11.25 8.82 -0.99
N GLY A 294 -11.71 9.78 -1.79
CA GLY A 294 -12.67 9.53 -2.86
C GLY A 294 -14.09 9.23 -2.36
N ILE A 295 -14.36 9.37 -1.07
CA ILE A 295 -15.67 9.20 -0.43
C ILE A 295 -16.02 10.52 0.25
N PRO A 296 -17.27 11.06 0.08
CA PRO A 296 -17.68 12.30 0.73
C PRO A 296 -17.40 12.28 2.23
N CYS A 297 -16.70 13.29 2.74
CA CYS A 297 -16.49 13.49 4.17
C CYS A 297 -17.79 13.95 4.84
N ALA A 298 -17.82 14.04 6.16
CA ALA A 298 -18.99 14.51 6.91
C ALA A 298 -19.52 15.87 6.42
N HIS A 299 -18.62 16.84 6.16
CA HIS A 299 -18.99 18.16 5.64
C HIS A 299 -19.62 18.08 4.25
N ALA A 300 -19.02 17.27 3.34
CA ALA A 300 -19.56 17.06 2.00
C ALA A 300 -20.92 16.36 2.05
N LEU A 301 -21.08 15.36 2.92
CA LEU A 301 -22.37 14.67 3.10
C LEU A 301 -23.44 15.62 3.63
N ALA A 302 -23.12 16.49 4.59
CA ALA A 302 -24.05 17.51 5.06
C ALA A 302 -24.56 18.37 3.90
N ALA A 303 -23.66 18.86 3.02
CA ALA A 303 -24.05 19.66 1.85
C ALA A 303 -24.86 18.86 0.81
N ILE A 304 -24.47 17.62 0.53
CA ILE A 304 -25.15 16.71 -0.42
C ILE A 304 -26.58 16.41 0.08
N GLN A 305 -26.75 16.11 1.36
CA GLN A 305 -28.03 15.86 2.00
C GLN A 305 -28.92 17.11 2.03
N PHE A 306 -28.34 18.30 2.28
CA PHE A 306 -29.06 19.57 2.21
C PHE A 306 -29.68 19.79 0.82
N LYS A 307 -28.98 19.42 -0.25
CA LYS A 307 -29.49 19.45 -1.62
C LYS A 307 -30.39 18.26 -1.96
N ARG A 308 -30.58 17.29 -1.08
CA ARG A 308 -31.33 16.03 -1.32
C ARG A 308 -30.77 15.23 -2.48
N TYR A 309 -29.47 15.28 -2.72
CA TYR A 309 -28.80 14.45 -3.72
C TYR A 309 -28.45 13.09 -3.13
N ASP A 310 -28.34 12.08 -4.01
CA ASP A 310 -27.89 10.74 -3.61
C ASP A 310 -26.36 10.76 -3.35
N PRO A 311 -25.89 10.49 -2.12
CA PRO A 311 -24.47 10.45 -1.81
C PRO A 311 -23.65 9.43 -2.59
N LEU A 312 -24.28 8.33 -3.04
CA LEU A 312 -23.61 7.27 -3.80
C LEU A 312 -23.05 7.80 -5.13
N GLY A 313 -23.75 8.75 -5.76
CA GLY A 313 -23.28 9.39 -7.00
C GLY A 313 -22.01 10.23 -6.86
N TYR A 314 -21.55 10.48 -5.62
CA TYR A 314 -20.39 11.30 -5.32
C TYR A 314 -19.17 10.51 -4.81
N ILE A 315 -19.29 9.18 -4.75
CA ILE A 315 -18.19 8.27 -4.44
C ILE A 315 -17.31 8.09 -5.69
N ASP A 316 -15.99 7.99 -5.50
CA ASP A 316 -15.06 7.75 -6.60
C ASP A 316 -15.27 6.35 -7.20
N HIS A 317 -15.10 6.25 -8.52
CA HIS A 317 -15.34 5.00 -9.27
C HIS A 317 -14.42 3.84 -8.82
N CYS A 318 -13.30 4.12 -8.18
CA CYS A 318 -12.41 3.07 -7.65
C CYS A 318 -13.11 2.16 -6.62
N TYR A 319 -14.22 2.63 -6.03
CA TYR A 319 -15.07 1.86 -5.11
C TYR A 319 -16.25 1.17 -5.81
N SER A 320 -16.37 1.28 -7.13
CA SER A 320 -17.50 0.70 -7.86
C SER A 320 -17.41 -0.83 -7.90
N LYS A 321 -18.58 -1.47 -8.02
CA LYS A 321 -18.68 -2.92 -8.20
C LYS A 321 -17.92 -3.38 -9.44
N GLU A 322 -17.98 -2.62 -10.52
CA GLU A 322 -17.30 -2.91 -11.79
C GLU A 322 -15.78 -2.94 -11.58
N THR A 323 -15.22 -1.94 -10.89
CA THR A 323 -13.78 -1.89 -10.57
C THR A 323 -13.38 -3.08 -9.69
N TYR A 324 -14.20 -3.41 -8.68
CA TYR A 324 -13.97 -4.57 -7.83
C TYR A 324 -13.98 -5.87 -8.63
N MET A 325 -14.98 -6.10 -9.48
CA MET A 325 -15.08 -7.32 -10.29
C MET A 325 -13.88 -7.45 -11.24
N ARG A 326 -13.42 -6.37 -11.86
CA ARG A 326 -12.21 -6.37 -12.70
C ARG A 326 -10.94 -6.66 -11.92
N THR A 327 -10.82 -6.16 -10.69
CA THR A 327 -9.67 -6.44 -9.82
C THR A 327 -9.50 -7.95 -9.58
N TYR A 328 -10.60 -8.68 -9.45
CA TYR A 328 -10.60 -10.11 -9.13
C TYR A 328 -11.04 -11.02 -10.29
N GLU A 329 -11.08 -10.49 -11.51
CA GLU A 329 -11.42 -11.27 -12.71
C GLU A 329 -10.41 -12.40 -12.98
N HIS A 330 -9.14 -12.16 -12.63
CA HIS A 330 -8.06 -13.11 -12.81
C HIS A 330 -7.68 -13.76 -11.47
N VAL A 331 -7.67 -15.08 -11.44
CA VAL A 331 -7.40 -15.84 -10.22
C VAL A 331 -6.05 -16.57 -10.28
N LEU A 332 -5.46 -16.78 -9.12
CA LEU A 332 -4.28 -17.62 -8.96
C LEU A 332 -4.68 -19.09 -9.14
N GLN A 333 -3.90 -19.83 -9.92
CA GLN A 333 -4.14 -21.25 -10.13
C GLN A 333 -3.46 -22.11 -9.05
N PRO A 334 -4.07 -23.25 -8.70
CA PRO A 334 -3.44 -24.22 -7.79
C PRO A 334 -2.14 -24.76 -8.40
N VAL A 335 -1.17 -25.03 -7.55
CA VAL A 335 0.03 -25.81 -7.87
C VAL A 335 -0.33 -27.29 -7.71
N THR A 336 0.03 -28.08 -8.70
CA THR A 336 -0.29 -29.52 -8.74
C THR A 336 1.00 -30.33 -8.86
N ASN A 337 1.00 -31.55 -8.28
CA ASN A 337 2.07 -32.54 -8.42
C ASN A 337 3.42 -32.18 -7.77
N MET A 338 3.41 -31.40 -6.69
CA MET A 338 4.60 -31.20 -5.86
C MET A 338 4.42 -31.85 -4.47
N GLU A 339 5.43 -32.55 -4.00
CA GLU A 339 5.61 -32.88 -2.58
C GLU A 339 6.16 -31.64 -1.86
N ILE A 340 5.35 -31.01 -1.01
CA ILE A 340 5.68 -29.82 -0.22
C ILE A 340 5.93 -30.21 1.22
#